data_f98a5c503a937c43a7be67937a3ec499
#
_entry.id   f98a5c503a937c43a7be67937a3ec499
#
_cell.length_a   1.000
_cell.length_b   1.000
_cell.length_c   1.000
_cell.angle_alpha   90.00
_cell.angle_beta   90.00
_cell.angle_gamma   90.00
#
_symmetry.space_group_name_H-M   'P 1'
#
loop_
_entity.id
_entity.type
_entity.pdbx_description
1 polymer ?
#
loop_
_entity_poly.entity_id
_entity_poly.type
_entity_poly.pdbx_seq_one_letter_code
_entity_poly.pdbx_strand_id
1 'polypeptide(L)'
;MGTESKNISLNNALKARKDEFYTQYNDIEEEIKHYREWLRGKIVLCNCGDSIESAFFQYFVTNFNTLGLSKLIATSYSQSSIYHTMAGIRGAKRHAYKTVVTSVPVAFLRHPDGTLNTDKLFEIEGNTVELLPGDGDFRTPENEDLLKQVDVVITNPPFSLFRDYVSQLCRHQKNFIILGNMNAATTKEIFPLFRDNKIWYGPSIRSGDRKFYVPEDYPLDATICGIDTNGRKFIRVKGVRWFTNIECGVQRKLLPLKQVYDPARNPTYDNYGAIEVSKTANIPADYDGVMGVPITFLDKYNPAQFEILMLANGNARSNVDPGVLELVGYRHHSGDKGGIPVLSGRRTYARVLIRHRKPQE
;
A
#
# COMPACT_ATOMS: atom_id res chain seq x y z
N MET A 1 8.47 32.36 3.31
CA MET A 1 8.55 31.45 4.45
C MET A 1 7.89 30.14 4.01
N GLY A 2 8.71 29.11 3.78
CA GLY A 2 8.28 27.85 3.23
C GLY A 2 7.58 27.00 4.29
N THR A 3 6.46 26.43 3.93
CA THR A 3 5.74 25.41 4.70
C THR A 3 6.52 24.09 4.72
N GLU A 4 7.59 24.05 5.51
CA GLU A 4 8.13 22.82 6.05
C GLU A 4 7.28 22.44 7.26
N SER A 5 6.23 21.76 7.10
CA SER A 5 5.65 21.02 8.21
C SER A 5 4.41 20.28 7.78
N LYS A 6 4.48 19.02 7.54
CA LYS A 6 3.29 18.14 7.73
C LYS A 6 3.67 16.67 7.78
N ASN A 7 4.96 16.34 7.63
CA ASN A 7 5.46 14.96 7.77
C ASN A 7 6.35 14.74 9.02
N ILE A 8 6.39 15.71 9.93
CA ILE A 8 7.30 15.63 11.10
C ILE A 8 6.90 14.48 12.03
N SER A 9 5.61 14.21 12.21
CA SER A 9 5.14 13.12 13.07
C SER A 9 5.39 11.74 12.47
N LEU A 10 5.17 11.58 11.16
CA LEU A 10 5.50 10.34 10.44
C LEU A 10 7.02 10.12 10.42
N ASN A 11 7.80 11.17 10.17
CA ASN A 11 9.25 11.12 10.21
C ASN A 11 9.80 10.85 11.62
N ASN A 12 9.15 11.33 12.67
CA ASN A 12 9.52 11.03 14.05
C ASN A 12 9.12 9.59 14.43
N ALA A 13 7.96 9.10 13.99
CA ALA A 13 7.56 7.70 14.14
C ALA A 13 8.50 6.76 13.37
N LEU A 14 8.92 7.14 12.16
CA LEU A 14 9.93 6.46 11.37
C LEU A 14 11.28 6.35 12.11
N LYS A 15 11.77 7.47 12.69
CA LYS A 15 13.00 7.51 13.49
C LYS A 15 12.91 6.65 14.75
N ALA A 16 11.74 6.55 15.35
CA ALA A 16 11.49 5.76 16.55
C ALA A 16 11.12 4.30 16.24
N ARG A 17 11.04 3.88 14.95
CA ARG A 17 10.49 2.59 14.50
C ARG A 17 9.06 2.32 15.05
N LYS A 18 8.25 3.38 15.19
CA LYS A 18 6.86 3.34 15.66
C LYS A 18 5.89 3.62 14.53
N ASP A 19 6.08 3.00 13.37
CA ASP A 19 5.27 3.15 12.16
C ASP A 19 4.45 1.90 11.81
N GLU A 20 4.32 0.99 12.77
CA GLU A 20 3.41 -0.14 12.75
C GLU A 20 2.08 0.27 13.39
N PHE A 21 0.97 0.01 12.68
CA PHE A 21 -0.35 0.47 13.08
C PHE A 21 -1.38 -0.65 13.01
N TYR A 22 -2.32 -0.65 13.96
CA TYR A 22 -3.44 -1.61 13.94
C TYR A 22 -4.45 -1.24 12.84
N THR A 23 -4.49 -2.05 11.79
CA THR A 23 -5.48 -1.91 10.71
C THR A 23 -6.88 -2.22 11.22
N GLN A 24 -7.88 -1.49 10.74
CA GLN A 24 -9.27 -1.75 11.10
C GLN A 24 -9.81 -2.96 10.32
N TYR A 25 -10.58 -3.81 11.00
CA TYR A 25 -11.24 -4.97 10.39
C TYR A 25 -12.06 -4.59 9.15
N ASN A 26 -12.83 -3.50 9.24
CA ASN A 26 -13.67 -3.03 8.15
C ASN A 26 -12.86 -2.59 6.91
N ASP A 27 -11.66 -2.00 7.07
CA ASP A 27 -10.82 -1.62 5.94
C ASP A 27 -10.30 -2.87 5.19
N ILE A 28 -10.04 -3.97 5.93
CA ILE A 28 -9.66 -5.26 5.34
C ILE A 28 -10.85 -5.87 4.59
N GLU A 29 -12.03 -5.92 5.22
CA GLU A 29 -13.23 -6.49 4.63
C GLU A 29 -13.63 -5.76 3.34
N GLU A 30 -13.63 -4.42 3.35
CA GLU A 30 -13.96 -3.60 2.19
C GLU A 30 -13.00 -3.83 1.02
N GLU A 31 -11.74 -4.12 1.27
CA GLU A 31 -10.79 -4.45 0.21
C GLU A 31 -10.93 -5.88 -0.26
N ILE A 32 -10.89 -6.84 0.67
CA ILE A 32 -10.83 -8.27 0.34
C ILE A 32 -12.09 -8.78 -0.36
N LYS A 33 -13.25 -8.14 -0.15
CA LYS A 33 -14.48 -8.52 -0.87
C LYS A 33 -14.34 -8.50 -2.41
N HIS A 34 -13.40 -7.72 -2.93
CA HIS A 34 -13.14 -7.62 -4.36
C HIS A 34 -12.31 -8.78 -4.92
N TYR A 35 -11.70 -9.59 -4.05
CA TYR A 35 -10.80 -10.69 -4.42
C TYR A 35 -11.30 -12.07 -3.99
N ARG A 36 -12.55 -12.18 -3.51
CA ARG A 36 -13.11 -13.43 -2.94
C ARG A 36 -12.94 -14.65 -3.84
N GLU A 37 -13.32 -14.52 -5.10
CA GLU A 37 -13.22 -15.63 -6.06
C GLU A 37 -11.75 -15.99 -6.36
N TRP A 38 -10.89 -14.99 -6.41
CA TRP A 38 -9.46 -15.21 -6.64
C TRP A 38 -8.78 -15.91 -5.45
N LEU A 39 -9.25 -15.64 -4.23
CA LEU A 39 -8.69 -16.23 -3.00
C LEU A 39 -9.08 -17.70 -2.79
N ARG A 40 -10.05 -18.22 -3.50
CA ARG A 40 -10.51 -19.59 -3.36
C ARG A 40 -9.37 -20.60 -3.62
N GLY A 41 -9.14 -21.50 -2.67
CA GLY A 41 -8.06 -22.50 -2.70
C GLY A 41 -6.66 -21.96 -2.45
N LYS A 42 -6.50 -20.67 -2.10
CA LYS A 42 -5.20 -20.02 -1.89
C LYS A 42 -4.66 -20.23 -0.49
N ILE A 43 -3.34 -20.17 -0.39
CA ILE A 43 -2.59 -20.10 0.86
C ILE A 43 -2.25 -18.62 1.09
N VAL A 44 -2.78 -18.03 2.15
CA VAL A 44 -2.60 -16.63 2.54
C VAL A 44 -1.52 -16.51 3.61
N LEU A 45 -0.63 -15.53 3.49
CA LEU A 45 0.34 -15.15 4.52
C LEU A 45 0.05 -13.73 5.03
N CYS A 46 -0.01 -13.59 6.36
CA CYS A 46 -0.07 -12.34 7.11
C CYS A 46 1.17 -12.23 8.01
N ASN A 47 2.22 -11.52 7.60
CA ASN A 47 3.52 -11.55 8.28
C ASN A 47 4.02 -10.21 8.83
N CYS A 48 3.16 -9.21 8.99
CA CYS A 48 3.51 -7.91 9.54
C CYS A 48 2.47 -7.48 10.58
N GLY A 49 2.37 -8.21 11.67
CA GLY A 49 1.42 -7.94 12.72
C GLY A 49 1.50 -8.99 13.82
N ASP A 50 0.54 -9.00 14.71
CA ASP A 50 0.38 -10.11 15.64
C ASP A 50 -0.18 -11.33 14.90
N SER A 51 0.37 -12.52 15.20
CA SER A 51 0.00 -13.76 14.51
C SER A 51 -1.38 -14.32 14.90
N ILE A 52 -2.05 -13.71 15.89
CA ILE A 52 -3.36 -14.14 16.38
C ILE A 52 -4.31 -12.97 16.61
N GLU A 53 -3.83 -11.88 17.24
CA GLU A 53 -4.69 -10.76 17.62
C GLU A 53 -4.86 -9.73 16.50
N SER A 54 -4.07 -9.79 15.42
CA SER A 54 -4.20 -8.84 14.32
C SER A 54 -5.56 -8.95 13.63
N ALA A 55 -6.10 -7.81 13.21
CA ALA A 55 -7.35 -7.78 12.46
C ALA A 55 -7.27 -8.60 11.16
N PHE A 56 -6.09 -8.77 10.56
CA PHE A 56 -5.88 -9.65 9.41
C PHE A 56 -6.13 -11.10 9.77
N PHE A 57 -5.48 -11.60 10.83
CA PHE A 57 -5.69 -12.97 11.28
C PHE A 57 -7.17 -13.23 11.61
N GLN A 58 -7.76 -12.35 12.43
CA GLN A 58 -9.16 -12.46 12.82
C GLN A 58 -10.11 -12.44 11.62
N TYR A 59 -9.86 -11.58 10.63
CA TYR A 59 -10.64 -11.51 9.41
C TYR A 59 -10.56 -12.82 8.61
N PHE A 60 -9.35 -13.32 8.37
CA PHE A 60 -9.17 -14.52 7.56
C PHE A 60 -9.65 -15.79 8.25
N VAL A 61 -9.50 -15.92 9.57
CA VAL A 61 -10.09 -17.05 10.31
C VAL A 61 -11.61 -16.98 10.27
N THR A 62 -12.20 -15.82 10.55
CA THR A 62 -13.67 -15.64 10.53
C THR A 62 -14.27 -15.98 9.16
N ASN A 63 -13.57 -15.64 8.09
CA ASN A 63 -14.04 -15.80 6.72
C ASN A 63 -13.38 -16.99 5.99
N PHE A 64 -12.64 -17.85 6.69
CA PHE A 64 -11.85 -18.94 6.11
C PHE A 64 -12.65 -19.79 5.12
N ASN A 65 -13.80 -20.31 5.58
CA ASN A 65 -14.67 -21.16 4.79
C ASN A 65 -15.40 -20.38 3.68
N THR A 66 -15.84 -19.15 3.96
CA THR A 66 -16.54 -18.30 2.98
C THR A 66 -15.61 -17.90 1.83
N LEU A 67 -14.35 -17.60 2.13
CA LEU A 67 -13.30 -17.31 1.15
C LEU A 67 -12.79 -18.59 0.47
N GLY A 68 -13.09 -19.77 1.07
CA GLY A 68 -12.60 -21.05 0.56
C GLY A 68 -11.09 -21.17 0.59
N LEU A 69 -10.42 -20.64 1.62
CA LEU A 69 -8.96 -20.68 1.73
C LEU A 69 -8.48 -22.11 1.89
N SER A 70 -7.33 -22.43 1.31
CA SER A 70 -6.64 -23.70 1.56
C SER A 70 -5.86 -23.66 2.88
N LYS A 71 -5.24 -22.54 3.20
CA LYS A 71 -4.43 -22.35 4.40
C LYS A 71 -4.27 -20.87 4.72
N LEU A 72 -4.21 -20.55 6.00
CA LEU A 72 -3.77 -19.26 6.51
C LEU A 72 -2.49 -19.45 7.30
N ILE A 73 -1.48 -18.67 7.02
CA ILE A 73 -0.25 -18.57 7.80
C ILE A 73 -0.13 -17.15 8.32
N ALA A 74 0.16 -16.98 9.60
CA ALA A 74 0.46 -15.68 10.17
C ALA A 74 1.76 -15.76 10.97
N THR A 75 2.58 -14.69 10.91
CA THR A 75 3.80 -14.60 11.71
C THR A 75 3.83 -13.28 12.46
N SER A 76 4.42 -13.31 13.67
CA SER A 76 4.66 -12.11 14.47
C SER A 76 6.14 -11.72 14.45
N TYR A 77 6.37 -10.42 14.63
CA TYR A 77 7.71 -9.86 14.85
C TYR A 77 7.89 -9.57 16.34
N SER A 78 8.87 -10.18 16.98
CA SER A 78 9.05 -10.12 18.44
C SER A 78 9.35 -8.72 18.99
N GLN A 79 9.84 -7.82 18.15
CA GLN A 79 10.15 -6.43 18.51
C GLN A 79 9.12 -5.43 17.97
N SER A 80 8.01 -5.91 17.42
CA SER A 80 6.93 -5.06 16.96
C SER A 80 6.35 -4.22 18.11
N SER A 81 6.08 -2.96 17.85
CA SER A 81 5.40 -2.08 18.82
C SER A 81 3.95 -2.46 19.07
N ILE A 82 3.36 -3.24 18.14
CA ILE A 82 1.98 -3.74 18.24
C ILE A 82 1.91 -5.21 18.64
N TYR A 83 3.00 -5.75 19.18
CA TYR A 83 3.04 -7.12 19.65
C TYR A 83 2.24 -7.29 20.94
N HIS A 84 1.23 -8.12 20.91
CA HIS A 84 0.52 -8.59 22.09
C HIS A 84 1.01 -9.98 22.49
N THR A 85 1.29 -10.17 23.77
CA THR A 85 1.74 -11.46 24.27
C THR A 85 0.59 -12.44 24.27
N MET A 86 0.74 -13.55 23.56
CA MET A 86 -0.12 -14.70 23.75
C MET A 86 -0.14 -15.10 25.23
N ALA A 87 -1.34 -15.29 25.76
CA ALA A 87 -1.60 -15.89 27.05
C ALA A 87 -0.89 -15.24 28.24
N GLY A 88 -1.17 -13.95 28.53
CA GLY A 88 -1.03 -13.40 29.86
C GLY A 88 0.33 -13.51 30.55
N ILE A 89 1.41 -13.88 29.86
CA ILE A 89 2.75 -14.01 30.42
C ILE A 89 3.39 -12.62 30.48
N ARG A 90 2.94 -11.81 31.42
CA ARG A 90 3.61 -10.55 31.78
C ARG A 90 5.04 -10.87 32.23
N GLY A 91 6.04 -10.38 31.49
CA GLY A 91 7.46 -10.53 31.84
C GLY A 91 8.20 -11.64 31.08
N ALA A 92 7.56 -12.42 30.21
CA ALA A 92 8.24 -13.37 29.34
C ALA A 92 9.04 -12.65 28.24
N LYS A 93 10.16 -13.25 27.86
CA LYS A 93 10.93 -12.80 26.70
C LYS A 93 10.02 -12.84 25.46
N ARG A 94 9.95 -11.73 24.71
CA ARG A 94 9.18 -11.66 23.48
C ARG A 94 9.74 -12.63 22.45
N HIS A 95 8.91 -13.49 21.91
CA HIS A 95 9.26 -14.46 20.88
C HIS A 95 8.40 -14.22 19.63
N ALA A 96 8.99 -14.47 18.47
CA ALA A 96 8.21 -14.54 17.24
C ALA A 96 7.47 -15.88 17.17
N TYR A 97 6.25 -15.83 16.62
CA TYR A 97 5.40 -17.01 16.46
C TYR A 97 4.98 -17.16 15.00
N LYS A 98 4.82 -18.41 14.60
CA LYS A 98 4.16 -18.80 13.36
C LYS A 98 2.87 -19.51 13.71
N THR A 99 1.77 -19.03 13.18
CA THR A 99 0.44 -19.64 13.33
C THR A 99 0.02 -20.19 11.98
N VAL A 100 -0.49 -21.43 11.98
CA VAL A 100 -1.01 -22.10 10.78
C VAL A 100 -2.44 -22.50 11.04
N VAL A 101 -3.35 -22.17 10.12
CA VAL A 101 -4.75 -22.59 10.14
C VAL A 101 -5.05 -23.28 8.82
N THR A 102 -5.49 -24.55 8.91
CA THR A 102 -5.86 -25.40 7.77
C THR A 102 -7.35 -25.75 7.77
N SER A 103 -8.01 -25.57 8.90
CA SER A 103 -9.42 -25.87 9.06
C SER A 103 -10.06 -24.95 10.10
N VAL A 104 -11.29 -24.54 9.83
CA VAL A 104 -12.11 -23.72 10.72
C VAL A 104 -13.52 -24.33 10.75
N PRO A 105 -14.06 -24.74 11.91
CA PRO A 105 -15.41 -25.29 12.01
C PRO A 105 -16.47 -24.26 11.63
N VAL A 106 -17.58 -24.73 11.07
CA VAL A 106 -18.69 -23.87 10.67
C VAL A 106 -19.41 -23.26 11.88
N ALA A 107 -19.34 -23.89 13.05
CA ALA A 107 -19.99 -23.42 14.28
C ALA A 107 -18.96 -23.19 15.41
N PHE A 108 -19.13 -22.08 16.14
CA PHE A 108 -18.57 -21.85 17.48
C PHE A 108 -17.07 -21.53 17.63
N LEU A 109 -16.53 -20.60 16.83
CA LEU A 109 -15.22 -20.03 17.15
C LEU A 109 -15.30 -18.66 17.86
N ARG A 110 -16.43 -18.33 18.47
CA ARG A 110 -16.58 -17.06 19.17
C ARG A 110 -16.96 -17.27 20.63
N HIS A 111 -16.41 -16.44 21.48
CA HIS A 111 -16.88 -16.23 22.84
C HIS A 111 -18.27 -15.55 22.84
N PRO A 112 -19.01 -15.58 23.97
CA PRO A 112 -20.29 -14.88 24.08
C PRO A 112 -20.21 -13.36 23.83
N ASP A 113 -19.05 -12.74 24.04
CA ASP A 113 -18.76 -11.32 23.76
C ASP A 113 -18.47 -11.04 22.27
N GLY A 114 -18.47 -12.08 21.41
CA GLY A 114 -18.24 -11.99 19.99
C GLY A 114 -16.75 -12.06 19.58
N THR A 115 -15.81 -12.13 20.51
CA THR A 115 -14.39 -12.31 20.21
C THR A 115 -14.08 -13.71 19.70
N LEU A 116 -13.00 -13.86 18.91
CA LEU A 116 -12.57 -15.15 18.38
C LEU A 116 -12.05 -16.04 19.52
N ASN A 117 -12.57 -17.27 19.60
CA ASN A 117 -12.07 -18.25 20.56
C ASN A 117 -10.87 -19.00 19.95
N THR A 118 -9.69 -18.47 20.21
CA THR A 118 -8.42 -18.97 19.69
C THR A 118 -8.02 -20.31 20.30
N ASP A 119 -8.39 -20.58 21.56
CA ASP A 119 -8.08 -21.85 22.23
C ASP A 119 -8.72 -23.00 21.46
N LYS A 120 -10.03 -22.88 21.20
CA LYS A 120 -10.76 -23.89 20.40
C LYS A 120 -10.24 -24.01 18.97
N LEU A 121 -9.73 -22.92 18.39
CA LEU A 121 -9.15 -22.97 17.04
C LEU A 121 -7.92 -23.89 17.00
N PHE A 122 -7.08 -23.84 18.04
CA PHE A 122 -5.85 -24.63 18.09
C PHE A 122 -6.02 -26.03 18.70
N GLU A 123 -7.21 -26.40 19.19
CA GLU A 123 -7.59 -27.78 19.46
C GLU A 123 -7.87 -28.61 18.21
N ILE A 124 -8.05 -27.93 17.05
CA ILE A 124 -8.36 -28.56 15.77
C ILE A 124 -7.08 -29.14 15.16
N GLU A 125 -7.12 -30.39 14.77
CA GLU A 125 -6.01 -31.08 14.12
C GLU A 125 -5.55 -30.33 12.86
N GLY A 126 -4.24 -30.13 12.73
CA GLY A 126 -3.63 -29.39 11.60
C GLY A 126 -3.52 -27.88 11.80
N ASN A 127 -4.16 -27.32 12.85
CA ASN A 127 -3.94 -25.94 13.26
C ASN A 127 -2.83 -25.88 14.31
N THR A 128 -1.83 -25.01 14.13
CA THR A 128 -0.67 -24.95 15.02
C THR A 128 -0.28 -23.52 15.37
N VAL A 129 0.33 -23.38 16.55
CA VAL A 129 1.08 -22.21 16.95
C VAL A 129 2.47 -22.66 17.36
N GLU A 130 3.47 -22.18 16.68
CA GLU A 130 4.86 -22.60 16.87
C GLU A 130 5.74 -21.38 17.09
N LEU A 131 6.83 -21.57 17.87
CA LEU A 131 7.89 -20.58 17.93
C LEU A 131 8.56 -20.47 16.55
N LEU A 132 8.68 -19.24 16.06
CA LEU A 132 9.46 -18.97 14.86
C LEU A 132 10.92 -18.79 15.27
N PRO A 133 11.88 -19.46 14.64
CA PRO A 133 13.30 -19.17 14.85
C PRO A 133 13.63 -17.69 14.57
N GLY A 134 14.47 -17.10 15.42
CA GLY A 134 14.82 -15.69 15.29
C GLY A 134 13.80 -14.72 15.84
N ASP A 135 13.76 -13.51 15.29
CA ASP A 135 12.90 -12.43 15.76
C ASP A 135 11.62 -12.25 14.93
N GLY A 136 11.47 -12.96 13.83
CA GLY A 136 10.32 -12.89 12.94
C GLY A 136 10.32 -11.71 11.95
N ASP A 137 11.44 -11.01 11.78
CA ASP A 137 11.58 -9.99 10.73
C ASP A 137 11.33 -10.63 9.36
N PHE A 138 10.54 -9.97 8.52
CA PHE A 138 10.18 -10.48 7.19
C PHE A 138 11.38 -10.77 6.27
N ARG A 139 12.55 -10.19 6.57
CA ARG A 139 13.80 -10.35 5.83
C ARG A 139 14.60 -11.59 6.24
N THR A 140 14.20 -12.29 7.29
CA THR A 140 14.92 -13.48 7.74
C THR A 140 14.73 -14.65 6.78
N PRO A 141 15.71 -15.60 6.70
CA PRO A 141 15.60 -16.77 5.84
C PRO A 141 14.33 -17.58 6.09
N GLU A 142 13.88 -17.69 7.34
CA GLU A 142 12.67 -18.42 7.71
C GLU A 142 11.41 -17.80 7.10
N ASN A 143 11.32 -16.46 7.12
CA ASN A 143 10.21 -15.75 6.48
C ASN A 143 10.31 -15.79 4.94
N GLU A 144 11.53 -15.77 4.37
CA GLU A 144 11.71 -15.98 2.92
C GLU A 144 11.28 -17.40 2.49
N ASP A 145 11.53 -18.40 3.33
CA ASP A 145 11.07 -19.77 3.06
C ASP A 145 9.56 -19.91 3.17
N LEU A 146 8.89 -19.15 4.05
CA LEU A 146 7.43 -19.07 4.08
C LEU A 146 6.87 -18.44 2.81
N LEU A 147 7.52 -17.41 2.24
CA LEU A 147 7.09 -16.84 0.96
C LEU A 147 7.05 -17.87 -0.16
N LYS A 148 7.95 -18.85 -0.17
CA LYS A 148 7.97 -19.91 -1.21
C LYS A 148 6.73 -20.81 -1.13
N GLN A 149 6.12 -20.95 0.05
CA GLN A 149 5.02 -21.87 0.35
C GLN A 149 3.64 -21.25 0.18
N VAL A 150 3.53 -19.94 -0.05
CA VAL A 150 2.26 -19.23 -0.08
C VAL A 150 1.94 -18.68 -1.46
N ASP A 151 0.65 -18.50 -1.74
CA ASP A 151 0.17 -17.93 -3.00
C ASP A 151 0.11 -16.40 -2.96
N VAL A 152 -0.22 -15.85 -1.78
CA VAL A 152 -0.48 -14.42 -1.63
C VAL A 152 -0.10 -13.93 -0.24
N VAL A 153 0.42 -12.71 -0.20
CA VAL A 153 0.72 -11.97 1.04
C VAL A 153 -0.30 -10.86 1.22
N ILE A 154 -0.99 -10.85 2.37
CA ILE A 154 -2.02 -9.85 2.69
C ILE A 154 -1.74 -9.30 4.08
N THR A 155 -1.27 -8.04 4.15
CA THR A 155 -0.78 -7.48 5.42
C THR A 155 -0.64 -5.96 5.38
N ASN A 156 -0.28 -5.38 6.53
CA ASN A 156 0.12 -3.98 6.66
C ASN A 156 1.59 -3.91 7.10
N PRO A 157 2.55 -3.80 6.16
CA PRO A 157 3.96 -3.70 6.51
C PRO A 157 4.28 -2.32 7.13
N PRO A 158 5.35 -2.21 7.94
CA PRO A 158 5.84 -0.93 8.41
C PRO A 158 6.10 0.02 7.23
N PHE A 159 5.55 1.23 7.27
CA PHE A 159 5.64 2.16 6.13
C PHE A 159 7.07 2.58 5.81
N SER A 160 7.97 2.58 6.80
CA SER A 160 9.41 2.83 6.61
C SER A 160 10.09 1.76 5.77
N LEU A 161 9.64 0.52 5.89
CA LEU A 161 10.21 -0.65 5.20
C LEU A 161 9.41 -1.04 3.94
N PHE A 162 8.40 -0.26 3.57
CA PHE A 162 7.47 -0.59 2.48
C PHE A 162 8.19 -0.89 1.15
N ARG A 163 9.21 -0.11 0.79
CA ARG A 163 9.98 -0.30 -0.46
C ARG A 163 10.74 -1.61 -0.47
N ASP A 164 11.41 -1.92 0.63
CA ASP A 164 12.19 -3.16 0.78
C ASP A 164 11.24 -4.37 0.75
N TYR A 165 10.09 -4.22 1.39
CA TYR A 165 9.05 -5.25 1.43
C TYR A 165 8.49 -5.56 0.03
N VAL A 166 8.07 -4.52 -0.73
CA VAL A 166 7.59 -4.72 -2.11
C VAL A 166 8.68 -5.31 -2.99
N SER A 167 9.93 -4.85 -2.85
CA SER A 167 11.06 -5.41 -3.60
C SER A 167 11.27 -6.90 -3.32
N GLN A 168 11.11 -7.33 -2.06
CA GLN A 168 11.16 -8.74 -1.68
C GLN A 168 10.02 -9.53 -2.33
N LEU A 169 8.77 -9.05 -2.23
CA LEU A 169 7.61 -9.71 -2.83
C LEU A 169 7.76 -9.87 -4.35
N CYS A 170 8.24 -8.84 -5.04
CA CYS A 170 8.51 -8.88 -6.47
C CYS A 170 9.63 -9.88 -6.83
N ARG A 171 10.73 -9.91 -6.06
CA ARG A 171 11.84 -10.85 -6.24
C ARG A 171 11.37 -12.31 -6.11
N HIS A 172 10.47 -12.57 -5.17
CA HIS A 172 9.85 -13.89 -4.96
C HIS A 172 8.62 -14.15 -5.84
N GLN A 173 8.28 -13.21 -6.74
CA GLN A 173 7.14 -13.31 -7.65
C GLN A 173 5.81 -13.58 -6.92
N LYS A 174 5.62 -12.97 -5.75
CA LYS A 174 4.41 -13.18 -4.93
C LYS A 174 3.29 -12.25 -5.32
N ASN A 175 2.09 -12.78 -5.29
CA ASN A 175 0.90 -11.96 -5.27
C ASN A 175 0.76 -11.28 -3.92
N PHE A 176 0.21 -10.06 -3.92
CA PHE A 176 0.04 -9.35 -2.67
C PHE A 176 -1.11 -8.34 -2.70
N ILE A 177 -1.65 -8.08 -1.51
CA ILE A 177 -2.58 -6.99 -1.19
C ILE A 177 -2.07 -6.36 0.10
N ILE A 178 -1.41 -5.22 0.02
CA ILE A 178 -0.72 -4.62 1.18
C ILE A 178 -1.06 -3.15 1.35
N LEU A 179 -1.15 -2.70 2.60
CA LEU A 179 -1.31 -1.29 2.91
C LEU A 179 0.00 -0.54 2.78
N GLY A 180 -0.07 0.68 2.24
CA GLY A 180 1.07 1.57 2.15
C GLY A 180 0.64 3.02 2.02
N ASN A 181 1.60 3.94 2.06
CA ASN A 181 1.34 5.34 1.78
C ASN A 181 1.51 5.63 0.28
N MET A 182 0.59 6.39 -0.32
CA MET A 182 0.65 6.76 -1.75
C MET A 182 1.95 7.45 -2.15
N ASN A 183 2.65 8.09 -1.20
CA ASN A 183 3.96 8.70 -1.46
C ASN A 183 5.01 7.65 -1.89
N ALA A 184 4.85 6.38 -1.52
CA ALA A 184 5.72 5.30 -1.98
C ALA A 184 5.73 5.18 -3.50
N ALA A 185 4.60 5.48 -4.17
CA ALA A 185 4.51 5.46 -5.63
C ALA A 185 5.43 6.50 -6.31
N THR A 186 5.98 7.45 -5.58
CA THR A 186 6.94 8.43 -6.13
C THR A 186 8.41 8.02 -6.01
N THR A 187 8.67 6.85 -5.45
CA THR A 187 10.04 6.34 -5.26
C THR A 187 10.54 5.58 -6.49
N LYS A 188 11.86 5.48 -6.62
CA LYS A 188 12.51 4.82 -7.74
C LYS A 188 12.24 3.31 -7.80
N GLU A 189 11.94 2.70 -6.67
CA GLU A 189 11.63 1.26 -6.55
C GLU A 189 10.18 0.95 -6.96
N ILE A 190 9.24 1.84 -6.62
CA ILE A 190 7.80 1.56 -6.73
C ILE A 190 7.21 2.14 -8.03
N PHE A 191 7.62 3.35 -8.43
CA PHE A 191 7.04 3.99 -9.61
C PHE A 191 7.16 3.17 -10.90
N PRO A 192 8.30 2.51 -11.20
CA PRO A 192 8.41 1.66 -12.38
C PRO A 192 7.38 0.52 -12.41
N LEU A 193 7.01 -0.01 -11.25
CA LEU A 193 6.00 -1.08 -11.16
C LEU A 193 4.62 -0.59 -11.61
N PHE A 194 4.24 0.65 -11.28
CA PHE A 194 3.02 1.29 -11.80
C PHE A 194 3.12 1.56 -13.29
N ARG A 195 4.24 2.16 -13.75
CA ARG A 195 4.49 2.46 -15.17
C ARG A 195 4.37 1.22 -16.03
N ASP A 196 5.01 0.14 -15.59
CA ASP A 196 5.08 -1.14 -16.31
C ASP A 196 3.83 -2.01 -16.06
N ASN A 197 2.81 -1.45 -15.40
CA ASN A 197 1.55 -2.10 -15.10
C ASN A 197 1.71 -3.44 -14.36
N LYS A 198 2.68 -3.49 -13.44
CA LYS A 198 2.93 -4.66 -12.57
C LYS A 198 2.23 -4.56 -11.23
N ILE A 199 1.92 -3.34 -10.78
CA ILE A 199 1.13 -3.08 -9.57
C ILE A 199 0.16 -1.93 -9.80
N TRP A 200 -0.85 -1.85 -8.96
CA TRP A 200 -1.85 -0.78 -8.94
C TRP A 200 -2.45 -0.59 -7.54
N TYR A 201 -3.24 0.45 -7.37
CA TYR A 201 -3.97 0.64 -6.12
C TYR A 201 -5.21 -0.25 -6.05
N GLY A 202 -5.48 -0.78 -4.86
CA GLY A 202 -6.72 -1.49 -4.55
C GLY A 202 -7.94 -0.55 -4.61
N PRO A 203 -9.15 -1.10 -4.83
CA PRO A 203 -10.34 -0.31 -5.13
C PRO A 203 -10.99 0.37 -3.93
N SER A 204 -10.77 -0.10 -2.69
CA SER A 204 -11.57 0.36 -1.54
C SER A 204 -11.15 1.73 -1.01
N ILE A 205 -9.86 2.05 -0.99
CA ILE A 205 -9.34 3.30 -0.45
C ILE A 205 -8.89 4.22 -1.58
N ARG A 206 -9.68 5.25 -1.90
CA ARG A 206 -9.38 6.21 -2.99
C ARG A 206 -9.06 7.63 -2.53
N SER A 207 -9.42 7.99 -1.30
CA SER A 207 -9.21 9.34 -0.78
C SER A 207 -9.30 9.38 0.74
N GLY A 208 -8.96 10.53 1.32
CA GLY A 208 -9.09 10.78 2.74
C GLY A 208 -7.92 10.24 3.58
N ASP A 209 -8.13 10.27 4.87
CA ASP A 209 -7.27 9.66 5.86
C ASP A 209 -7.83 8.32 6.33
N ARG A 210 -6.98 7.51 6.96
CA ARG A 210 -7.40 6.28 7.63
C ARG A 210 -7.05 6.35 9.11
N LYS A 211 -8.00 5.89 9.92
CA LYS A 211 -7.84 5.75 11.38
C LYS A 211 -7.11 4.45 11.67
N PHE A 212 -6.01 4.53 12.40
CA PHE A 212 -5.30 3.38 12.92
C PHE A 212 -5.24 3.47 14.45
N TYR A 213 -5.49 2.38 15.14
CA TYR A 213 -5.18 2.31 16.54
C TYR A 213 -3.67 2.13 16.73
N VAL A 214 -3.19 2.62 17.85
CA VAL A 214 -1.77 2.59 18.22
C VAL A 214 -1.62 2.12 19.67
N PRO A 215 -0.45 1.61 20.08
CA PRO A 215 -0.18 1.22 21.45
C PRO A 215 -0.41 2.36 22.46
N GLU A 216 -0.64 2.00 23.72
CA GLU A 216 -0.88 2.98 24.80
C GLU A 216 0.30 3.94 25.03
N ASP A 217 1.53 3.47 24.81
CA ASP A 217 2.75 4.28 24.94
C ASP A 217 3.06 5.13 23.70
N TYR A 218 2.20 5.07 22.66
CA TYR A 218 2.39 5.86 21.44
C TYR A 218 2.23 7.35 21.73
N PRO A 219 3.20 8.20 21.29
CA PRO A 219 3.10 9.65 21.51
C PRO A 219 2.00 10.26 20.63
N LEU A 220 1.09 11.02 21.24
CA LEU A 220 0.02 11.73 20.53
C LEU A 220 0.42 13.16 20.15
N ASP A 221 1.63 13.34 19.59
CA ASP A 221 2.17 14.65 19.21
C ASP A 221 1.71 15.11 17.81
N ALA A 222 0.99 14.23 17.09
CA ALA A 222 0.52 14.51 15.74
C ALA A 222 -0.77 15.34 15.75
N THR A 223 -0.92 16.23 14.77
CA THR A 223 -2.09 17.11 14.61
C THR A 223 -3.41 16.36 14.40
N ILE A 224 -3.37 15.06 14.07
CA ILE A 224 -4.56 14.23 13.81
C ILE A 224 -4.42 12.93 14.58
N CYS A 225 -4.50 13.01 15.89
CA CYS A 225 -4.52 11.88 16.82
C CYS A 225 -5.59 12.13 17.89
N GLY A 226 -5.93 11.10 18.66
CA GLY A 226 -6.91 11.23 19.73
C GLY A 226 -7.11 9.93 20.49
N ILE A 227 -8.08 9.98 21.39
CA ILE A 227 -8.56 8.83 22.15
C ILE A 227 -10.03 8.63 21.78
N ASP A 228 -10.43 7.41 21.47
CA ASP A 228 -11.83 7.11 21.16
C ASP A 228 -12.69 6.96 22.43
N THR A 229 -13.99 6.76 22.27
CA THR A 229 -14.95 6.59 23.37
C THR A 229 -14.66 5.39 24.26
N ASN A 230 -13.84 4.44 23.81
CA ASN A 230 -13.43 3.25 24.56
C ASN A 230 -12.04 3.42 25.20
N GLY A 231 -11.48 4.62 25.19
CA GLY A 231 -10.17 4.93 25.76
C GLY A 231 -8.98 4.52 24.89
N ARG A 232 -9.18 4.04 23.65
CA ARG A 232 -8.10 3.58 22.78
C ARG A 232 -7.48 4.73 21.99
N LYS A 233 -6.16 4.81 22.01
CA LYS A 233 -5.40 5.80 21.23
C LYS A 233 -5.45 5.48 19.74
N PHE A 234 -5.60 6.53 18.94
CA PHE A 234 -5.56 6.41 17.47
C PHE A 234 -4.83 7.57 16.82
N ILE A 235 -4.35 7.31 15.62
CA ILE A 235 -3.85 8.34 14.69
C ILE A 235 -4.63 8.26 13.38
N ARG A 236 -4.62 9.36 12.61
CA ARG A 236 -5.13 9.39 11.24
C ARG A 236 -3.99 9.62 10.27
N VAL A 237 -3.81 8.72 9.33
CA VAL A 237 -2.76 8.78 8.31
C VAL A 237 -3.38 9.12 6.97
N LYS A 238 -2.90 10.22 6.36
CA LYS A 238 -3.33 10.63 5.02
C LYS A 238 -2.61 9.83 3.95
N GLY A 239 -3.27 9.62 2.81
CA GLY A 239 -2.67 9.02 1.63
C GLY A 239 -2.45 7.51 1.74
N VAL A 240 -3.12 6.85 2.67
CA VAL A 240 -3.10 5.38 2.75
C VAL A 240 -3.80 4.79 1.51
N ARG A 241 -3.21 3.76 0.94
CA ARG A 241 -3.73 2.97 -0.19
C ARG A 241 -3.43 1.50 0.00
N TRP A 242 -4.30 0.67 -0.54
CA TRP A 242 -3.93 -0.70 -0.85
C TRP A 242 -3.07 -0.73 -2.11
N PHE A 243 -2.02 -1.51 -2.09
CA PHE A 243 -1.16 -1.81 -3.23
C PHE A 243 -1.31 -3.30 -3.55
N THR A 244 -1.48 -3.63 -4.82
CA THR A 244 -1.70 -5.01 -5.25
C THR A 244 -1.18 -5.25 -6.65
N ASN A 245 -0.89 -6.51 -6.96
CA ASN A 245 -0.62 -7.02 -8.30
C ASN A 245 -1.69 -8.01 -8.78
N ILE A 246 -2.84 -8.07 -8.07
CA ILE A 246 -3.96 -8.96 -8.38
C ILE A 246 -5.11 -8.16 -8.99
N GLU A 247 -5.54 -8.53 -10.17
CA GLU A 247 -6.69 -7.90 -10.84
C GLU A 247 -8.01 -8.29 -10.18
N CYS A 248 -8.89 -7.33 -10.00
CA CYS A 248 -10.22 -7.56 -9.43
C CYS A 248 -11.38 -6.98 -10.28
N GLY A 249 -11.14 -6.66 -11.54
CA GLY A 249 -12.17 -6.19 -12.49
C GLY A 249 -12.76 -4.79 -12.22
N VAL A 250 -12.61 -4.24 -11.01
CA VAL A 250 -13.14 -2.92 -10.63
C VAL A 250 -12.14 -1.80 -10.91
N GLN A 251 -10.87 -2.12 -10.99
CA GLN A 251 -9.76 -1.16 -11.01
C GLN A 251 -9.57 -0.43 -12.35
N ARG A 252 -9.99 -1.02 -13.47
CA ARG A 252 -9.62 -0.58 -14.81
C ARG A 252 -10.80 -0.06 -15.65
N LYS A 253 -11.68 0.71 -15.03
CA LYS A 253 -12.71 1.42 -15.79
C LYS A 253 -12.07 2.50 -16.65
N LEU A 254 -12.55 2.66 -17.87
CA LEU A 254 -12.17 3.79 -18.71
C LEU A 254 -12.48 5.10 -17.98
N LEU A 255 -11.52 6.01 -17.97
CA LEU A 255 -11.73 7.35 -17.45
C LEU A 255 -12.58 8.13 -18.46
N PRO A 256 -13.78 8.62 -18.08
CA PRO A 256 -14.58 9.45 -18.99
C PRO A 256 -13.89 10.81 -19.18
N LEU A 257 -13.46 11.09 -20.39
CA LEU A 257 -12.83 12.35 -20.78
C LEU A 257 -13.89 13.28 -21.36
N LYS A 258 -14.08 14.44 -20.74
CA LYS A 258 -15.10 15.43 -21.10
C LYS A 258 -14.52 16.77 -21.52
N GLN A 259 -13.21 16.94 -21.41
CA GLN A 259 -12.54 18.20 -21.72
C GLN A 259 -11.92 18.12 -23.12
N VAL A 260 -11.89 19.25 -23.79
CA VAL A 260 -11.16 19.48 -25.02
C VAL A 260 -9.92 20.31 -24.70
N TYR A 261 -8.86 20.09 -25.44
CA TYR A 261 -7.62 20.83 -25.27
C TYR A 261 -7.82 22.33 -25.47
N ASP A 262 -7.27 23.11 -24.54
CA ASP A 262 -7.29 24.55 -24.57
C ASP A 262 -5.94 25.08 -24.03
N PRO A 263 -5.10 25.74 -24.89
CA PRO A 263 -3.80 26.24 -24.46
C PRO A 263 -3.83 27.16 -23.23
N ALA A 264 -4.94 27.88 -23.02
CA ALA A 264 -5.10 28.77 -21.89
C ALA A 264 -5.32 28.01 -20.56
N ARG A 265 -5.96 26.84 -20.62
CA ARG A 265 -6.19 25.95 -19.47
C ARG A 265 -5.10 24.93 -19.28
N ASN A 266 -4.42 24.54 -20.37
CA ASN A 266 -3.41 23.51 -20.40
C ASN A 266 -2.09 24.08 -20.93
N PRO A 267 -1.44 25.03 -20.22
CA PRO A 267 -0.20 25.64 -20.66
C PRO A 267 0.94 24.62 -20.71
N THR A 268 1.89 24.82 -21.63
CA THR A 268 3.10 24.00 -21.76
C THR A 268 4.10 24.31 -20.66
N TYR A 269 4.80 23.32 -20.13
CA TYR A 269 5.90 23.51 -19.20
C TYR A 269 7.11 24.15 -19.86
N ASP A 270 7.84 24.95 -19.11
CA ASP A 270 9.06 25.62 -19.58
C ASP A 270 10.19 24.63 -19.88
N ASN A 271 10.21 23.49 -19.17
CA ASN A 271 11.27 22.48 -19.22
C ASN A 271 10.85 21.08 -19.72
N TYR A 272 9.63 20.93 -20.20
CA TYR A 272 9.14 19.71 -20.83
C TYR A 272 8.29 20.03 -22.04
N GLY A 273 8.35 19.17 -23.07
CA GLY A 273 7.42 19.18 -24.20
C GLY A 273 6.05 18.60 -23.82
N ALA A 274 5.51 19.04 -22.69
CA ALA A 274 4.29 18.50 -22.08
C ALA A 274 3.40 19.65 -21.56
N ILE A 275 2.08 19.42 -21.58
CA ILE A 275 1.11 20.37 -21.04
C ILE A 275 0.79 20.08 -19.57
N GLU A 276 0.47 21.12 -18.80
CA GLU A 276 -0.04 20.98 -17.42
C GLU A 276 -1.51 20.55 -17.43
N VAL A 277 -1.80 19.50 -16.67
CA VAL A 277 -3.16 19.07 -16.36
C VAL A 277 -3.32 19.03 -14.84
N SER A 278 -3.87 20.08 -14.26
CA SER A 278 -3.92 20.28 -12.81
C SER A 278 -4.78 19.26 -12.05
N LYS A 279 -5.74 18.63 -12.72
CA LYS A 279 -6.65 17.60 -12.16
C LYS A 279 -6.86 16.49 -13.17
N THR A 280 -6.92 15.23 -12.72
CA THR A 280 -7.20 14.08 -13.58
C THR A 280 -8.50 14.21 -14.39
N ALA A 281 -9.52 14.88 -13.82
CA ALA A 281 -10.80 15.14 -14.52
C ALA A 281 -10.66 16.13 -15.69
N ASN A 282 -9.56 16.86 -15.76
CA ASN A 282 -9.30 17.88 -16.80
C ASN A 282 -8.40 17.35 -17.93
N ILE A 283 -8.13 16.07 -17.98
CA ILE A 283 -7.38 15.45 -19.10
C ILE A 283 -8.18 15.66 -20.37
N PRO A 284 -7.62 16.37 -21.39
CA PRO A 284 -8.31 16.56 -22.65
C PRO A 284 -8.41 15.25 -23.46
N ALA A 285 -9.53 15.05 -24.12
CA ALA A 285 -9.80 13.84 -24.89
C ALA A 285 -9.08 13.82 -26.25
N ASP A 286 -8.74 15.00 -26.77
CA ASP A 286 -8.29 15.26 -28.14
C ASP A 286 -6.80 15.72 -28.23
N TYR A 287 -6.04 15.57 -27.16
CA TYR A 287 -4.64 15.98 -27.16
C TYR A 287 -3.69 14.79 -27.29
N ASP A 288 -2.96 14.73 -28.42
CA ASP A 288 -2.06 13.61 -28.75
C ASP A 288 -0.66 13.72 -28.10
N GLY A 289 -0.35 14.84 -27.48
CA GLY A 289 0.97 15.10 -26.88
C GLY A 289 1.11 14.54 -25.45
N VAL A 290 2.26 14.87 -24.84
CA VAL A 290 2.56 14.50 -23.47
C VAL A 290 1.85 15.43 -22.50
N MET A 291 1.28 14.87 -21.44
CA MET A 291 0.52 15.58 -20.41
C MET A 291 1.10 15.28 -19.03
N GLY A 292 1.29 16.31 -18.21
CA GLY A 292 1.70 16.19 -16.83
C GLY A 292 0.48 16.19 -15.88
N VAL A 293 0.17 15.06 -15.30
CA VAL A 293 -0.97 14.87 -14.40
C VAL A 293 -0.53 14.69 -12.94
N PRO A 294 -1.39 15.00 -11.94
CA PRO A 294 -1.09 14.74 -10.55
C PRO A 294 -0.85 13.25 -10.25
N ILE A 295 -0.09 12.92 -9.20
CA ILE A 295 0.15 11.52 -8.77
C ILE A 295 -1.15 10.76 -8.46
N THR A 296 -2.22 11.45 -8.08
CA THR A 296 -3.56 10.88 -7.88
C THR A 296 -4.19 10.32 -9.15
N PHE A 297 -3.60 10.57 -10.31
CA PHE A 297 -3.97 9.89 -11.56
C PHE A 297 -3.83 8.38 -11.45
N LEU A 298 -2.86 7.87 -10.68
CA LEU A 298 -2.63 6.44 -10.48
C LEU A 298 -3.84 5.72 -9.87
N ASP A 299 -4.70 6.42 -9.10
CA ASP A 299 -5.97 5.87 -8.60
C ASP A 299 -6.98 5.53 -9.73
N LYS A 300 -6.77 6.09 -10.93
CA LYS A 300 -7.68 5.98 -12.08
C LYS A 300 -6.98 5.52 -13.35
N TYR A 301 -5.71 5.13 -13.23
CA TYR A 301 -4.92 4.71 -14.36
C TYR A 301 -5.51 3.46 -15.03
N ASN A 302 -5.74 3.57 -16.33
CA ASN A 302 -6.10 2.45 -17.19
C ASN A 302 -5.06 2.32 -18.30
N PRO A 303 -4.29 1.20 -18.35
CA PRO A 303 -3.23 1.00 -19.32
C PRO A 303 -3.73 0.80 -20.76
N ALA A 304 -5.02 0.52 -20.97
CA ALA A 304 -5.61 0.51 -22.31
C ALA A 304 -5.88 1.92 -22.85
N GLN A 305 -6.00 2.91 -21.97
CA GLN A 305 -6.34 4.29 -22.33
C GLN A 305 -5.12 5.20 -22.34
N PHE A 306 -4.18 4.97 -21.43
CA PHE A 306 -3.00 5.82 -21.26
C PHE A 306 -1.71 5.01 -21.19
N GLU A 307 -0.63 5.64 -21.56
CA GLU A 307 0.73 5.20 -21.29
C GLU A 307 1.37 6.14 -20.28
N ILE A 308 1.98 5.58 -19.24
CA ILE A 308 2.81 6.33 -18.31
C ILE A 308 4.24 6.33 -18.85
N LEU A 309 4.80 7.51 -19.10
CA LEU A 309 6.14 7.69 -19.61
C LEU A 309 7.17 7.77 -18.48
N MET A 310 6.95 8.69 -17.53
CA MET A 310 7.86 8.91 -16.41
C MET A 310 7.21 9.68 -15.26
N LEU A 311 7.93 9.74 -14.14
CA LEU A 311 7.64 10.65 -13.04
C LEU A 311 8.59 11.86 -13.11
N ALA A 312 8.06 13.03 -13.41
CA ALA A 312 8.78 14.28 -13.40
C ALA A 312 8.84 14.83 -11.96
N ASN A 313 9.90 14.50 -11.24
CA ASN A 313 10.17 14.91 -9.86
C ASN A 313 11.60 15.42 -9.70
N GLY A 314 12.01 15.80 -8.47
CA GLY A 314 13.34 16.35 -8.18
C GLY A 314 14.53 15.39 -8.46
N ASN A 315 14.27 14.13 -8.79
CA ASN A 315 15.29 13.14 -9.14
C ASN A 315 15.14 12.62 -10.58
N ALA A 316 14.27 13.22 -11.40
CA ALA A 316 13.99 12.72 -12.74
C ALA A 316 15.26 12.68 -13.61
N ARG A 317 16.07 13.73 -13.57
CA ARG A 317 17.33 13.82 -14.32
C ARG A 317 18.31 12.69 -14.05
N SER A 318 18.37 12.19 -12.82
CA SER A 318 19.31 11.14 -12.41
C SER A 318 18.72 9.74 -12.48
N ASN A 319 17.40 9.63 -12.46
CA ASN A 319 16.73 8.32 -12.31
C ASN A 319 15.98 7.86 -13.57
N VAL A 320 15.77 8.75 -14.55
CA VAL A 320 15.05 8.45 -15.78
C VAL A 320 16.05 8.26 -16.93
N ASP A 321 15.80 7.29 -17.78
CA ASP A 321 16.60 7.04 -18.96
C ASP A 321 16.68 8.28 -19.85
N PRO A 322 17.87 8.64 -20.39
CA PRO A 322 18.04 9.78 -21.27
C PRO A 322 17.12 9.79 -22.47
N GLY A 323 16.86 8.64 -23.09
CA GLY A 323 15.94 8.51 -24.24
C GLY A 323 14.49 8.84 -23.86
N VAL A 324 14.06 8.53 -22.63
CA VAL A 324 12.74 8.96 -22.13
C VAL A 324 12.71 10.46 -21.86
N LEU A 325 13.78 11.03 -21.34
CA LEU A 325 13.89 12.50 -21.17
C LEU A 325 13.82 13.24 -22.52
N GLU A 326 14.47 12.71 -23.53
CA GLU A 326 14.40 13.21 -24.90
C GLU A 326 12.97 13.08 -25.47
N LEU A 327 12.35 11.91 -25.31
CA LEU A 327 10.97 11.64 -25.75
C LEU A 327 9.96 12.63 -25.20
N VAL A 328 10.10 13.03 -23.91
CA VAL A 328 9.22 14.01 -23.27
C VAL A 328 9.67 15.47 -23.48
N GLY A 329 10.67 15.70 -24.34
CA GLY A 329 11.18 17.04 -24.68
C GLY A 329 11.77 17.76 -23.48
N TYR A 330 12.45 17.03 -22.56
CA TYR A 330 13.05 17.65 -21.39
C TYR A 330 14.21 18.58 -21.75
N ARG A 331 14.19 19.76 -21.20
CA ARG A 331 15.27 20.77 -21.28
C ARG A 331 15.64 21.25 -19.89
N HIS A 332 16.94 21.33 -19.62
CA HIS A 332 17.39 21.82 -18.31
C HIS A 332 16.91 23.24 -18.07
N HIS A 333 16.32 23.47 -16.89
CA HIS A 333 15.89 24.77 -16.41
C HIS A 333 16.47 25.04 -15.02
N SER A 334 17.00 26.22 -14.77
CA SER A 334 17.66 26.59 -13.49
C SER A 334 16.74 26.41 -12.26
N GLY A 335 15.43 26.53 -12.46
CA GLY A 335 14.41 26.38 -11.42
C GLY A 335 13.95 24.94 -11.16
N ASP A 336 14.35 23.94 -11.96
CA ASP A 336 13.73 22.61 -11.94
C ASP A 336 14.18 21.66 -10.81
N LYS A 337 15.27 22.00 -10.11
CA LYS A 337 15.82 21.20 -8.99
C LYS A 337 15.89 19.69 -9.28
N GLY A 338 16.41 19.31 -10.44
CA GLY A 338 16.61 17.89 -10.80
C GLY A 338 15.53 17.28 -11.67
N GLY A 339 14.60 18.09 -12.22
CA GLY A 339 13.61 17.66 -13.20
C GLY A 339 12.15 17.83 -12.78
N ILE A 340 11.86 18.62 -11.74
CA ILE A 340 10.47 19.04 -11.45
C ILE A 340 9.97 19.92 -12.59
N PRO A 341 8.72 19.76 -13.06
CA PRO A 341 8.15 20.63 -14.06
C PRO A 341 8.09 22.10 -13.59
N VAL A 342 8.47 22.99 -14.48
CA VAL A 342 8.44 24.45 -14.30
C VAL A 342 7.37 25.04 -15.20
N LEU A 343 6.56 25.93 -14.67
CA LEU A 343 5.48 26.59 -15.38
C LEU A 343 5.56 28.10 -15.13
N SER A 344 5.74 28.88 -16.18
CA SER A 344 5.90 30.34 -16.10
C SER A 344 6.98 30.78 -15.07
N GLY A 345 8.14 30.13 -15.12
CA GLY A 345 9.28 30.39 -14.23
C GLY A 345 9.11 29.81 -12.80
N ARG A 346 8.01 29.19 -12.45
CA ARG A 346 7.74 28.66 -11.12
C ARG A 346 7.68 27.14 -11.12
N ARG A 347 8.32 26.52 -10.12
CA ARG A 347 8.20 25.07 -9.93
C ARG A 347 6.78 24.67 -9.58
N THR A 348 6.34 23.58 -10.20
CA THR A 348 5.09 22.90 -9.85
C THR A 348 5.34 21.81 -8.80
N TYR A 349 4.36 20.97 -8.53
CA TYR A 349 4.54 19.70 -7.86
C TYR A 349 5.02 18.64 -8.85
N ALA A 350 5.50 17.48 -8.33
CA ALA A 350 5.80 16.33 -9.17
C ALA A 350 4.58 15.94 -10.01
N ARG A 351 4.83 15.51 -11.26
CA ARG A 351 3.81 15.09 -12.22
C ARG A 351 4.14 13.72 -12.80
N VAL A 352 3.12 12.94 -13.00
CA VAL A 352 3.20 11.75 -13.86
C VAL A 352 3.05 12.24 -15.30
N LEU A 353 4.05 12.01 -16.15
CA LEU A 353 3.96 12.31 -17.58
C LEU A 353 3.31 11.12 -18.29
N ILE A 354 2.20 11.41 -18.96
CA ILE A 354 1.37 10.44 -19.66
C ILE A 354 1.11 10.88 -21.10
N ARG A 355 0.69 9.95 -21.94
CA ARG A 355 0.03 10.22 -23.21
C ARG A 355 -1.15 9.28 -23.44
N HIS A 356 -2.06 9.65 -24.32
CA HIS A 356 -3.11 8.75 -24.79
C HIS A 356 -2.49 7.57 -25.53
N ARG A 357 -3.04 6.38 -25.29
CA ARG A 357 -2.84 5.26 -26.21
C ARG A 357 -3.78 5.44 -27.39
N LYS A 358 -3.24 5.41 -28.61
CA LYS A 358 -4.09 5.31 -29.79
C LYS A 358 -4.83 3.98 -29.76
N PRO A 359 -6.10 3.91 -30.15
CA PRO A 359 -6.77 2.64 -30.36
C PRO A 359 -5.88 1.78 -31.25
N GLN A 360 -5.67 0.53 -30.88
CA GLN A 360 -5.13 -0.45 -31.83
C GLN A 360 -6.20 -0.59 -32.91
N GLU A 361 -5.86 -0.23 -34.16
CA GLU A 361 -6.70 -0.44 -35.32
C GLU A 361 -6.99 -1.94 -35.55
#